data_0c0d6033ed97c745a5766987bed9feb6
#
_entry.id   0c0d6033ed97c745a5766987bed9feb6
#
_cell.length_a   1.000
_cell.length_b   1.000
_cell.length_c   1.000
_cell.angle_alpha   90.00
_cell.angle_beta   90.00
_cell.angle_gamma   90.00
#
_symmetry.space_group_name_H-M   'P 1'
#
loop_
_entity.id
_entity.type
_entity.pdbx_description
1 polymer ?
#
loop_
_entity_poly.entity_id
_entity_poly.type
_entity_poly.pdbx_seq_one_letter_code
_entity_poly.pdbx_strand_id
1 'polypeptide(L)'
;MTNRRTFIKSIVAATLAPAAFPNIFSANKSGSFFTIGKVKGRWLFQDPEGKPFFSVGLNHFDSATLRYPENEHIWQGKYGNDQIRWIKEGVKPHLKDWGFNSVGWVQEVTIKQHAHSANWSYEEYQALDMPYFHMLPFIETHSWNPWHKNADLLSSSFEDWCDYVARSNCTRFRDDPNLIGFWYCDCPTWTWSRPHNKWRGPMFDPDQLKTKAGRKDLHDLARHYYQVTHDAIKRYDPNHLIMGDRYEANMPLPMEIVNASEGLVDVLSFQDFKDPATHLADWHKKTGRPVLWADGAQGAEIHDHTGRYPADSYKENNGAWYAKMLNGLQKNPGAVGAHLCGAFLRNRARTRGLLGEQEDPDTPNNDLIRAANRETTKWVNQFS
;
A
#
# COMPACT_ATOMS: atom_id res chain seq x y z
N MET A 1 -6.01 -25.53 35.31
CA MET A 1 -5.10 -24.77 34.38
C MET A 1 -4.49 -25.76 33.43
N THR A 2 -5.12 -25.97 32.30
CA THR A 2 -4.67 -26.95 31.30
C THR A 2 -3.59 -26.32 30.44
N ASN A 3 -2.47 -26.96 30.35
CA ASN A 3 -1.22 -26.46 29.77
C ASN A 3 -1.38 -26.30 28.24
N ARG A 4 -1.32 -25.06 27.74
CA ARG A 4 -1.45 -24.70 26.30
C ARG A 4 -0.49 -25.48 25.37
N ARG A 5 0.59 -26.03 25.90
CA ARG A 5 1.58 -26.84 25.14
C ARG A 5 1.08 -28.20 24.68
N THR A 6 0.03 -28.74 25.28
CA THR A 6 -0.47 -30.08 24.95
C THR A 6 -1.45 -30.06 23.76
N PHE A 7 -2.09 -28.90 23.49
CA PHE A 7 -3.05 -28.80 22.41
C PHE A 7 -2.41 -28.78 21.01
N ILE A 8 -1.20 -28.20 20.90
CA ILE A 8 -0.47 -28.12 19.62
C ILE A 8 0.04 -29.49 19.13
N LYS A 9 0.23 -30.44 20.02
CA LYS A 9 0.76 -31.77 19.63
C LYS A 9 -0.26 -32.70 18.99
N SER A 10 -1.53 -32.40 19.08
CA SER A 10 -2.61 -33.29 18.58
C SER A 10 -3.06 -33.03 17.15
N ILE A 11 -2.60 -31.96 16.52
CA ILE A 11 -3.05 -31.57 15.14
C ILE A 11 -2.05 -32.00 14.04
N VAL A 12 -0.84 -32.47 14.40
CA VAL A 12 0.24 -32.70 13.43
C VAL A 12 0.32 -34.14 12.91
N ALA A 13 -0.68 -34.97 13.06
CA ALA A 13 -0.67 -36.34 12.56
C ALA A 13 -1.47 -36.59 11.28
N ALA A 14 -1.49 -35.64 10.35
CA ALA A 14 -1.93 -35.89 8.98
C ALA A 14 -0.73 -35.68 8.04
N THR A 15 -0.10 -36.78 7.65
CA THR A 15 0.95 -36.83 6.62
C THR A 15 0.39 -36.38 5.27
N LEU A 16 0.67 -35.17 4.87
CA LEU A 16 0.47 -34.69 3.50
C LEU A 16 1.78 -34.91 2.73
N ALA A 17 1.73 -35.80 1.74
CA ALA A 17 2.75 -35.93 0.73
C ALA A 17 2.90 -34.59 -0.03
N PRO A 18 4.10 -34.23 -0.53
CA PRO A 18 4.27 -33.02 -1.30
C PRO A 18 3.54 -33.17 -2.64
N ALA A 19 2.35 -32.62 -2.73
CA ALA A 19 1.70 -32.42 -4.01
C ALA A 19 2.48 -31.30 -4.73
N ALA A 20 3.02 -31.61 -5.90
CA ALA A 20 3.51 -30.62 -6.83
C ALA A 20 2.32 -29.68 -7.17
N PHE A 21 2.33 -28.49 -6.59
CA PHE A 21 1.34 -27.47 -6.94
C PHE A 21 1.58 -27.08 -8.41
N PRO A 22 0.61 -27.22 -9.30
CA PRO A 22 0.69 -26.59 -10.60
C PRO A 22 0.82 -25.08 -10.35
N ASN A 23 1.66 -24.40 -11.13
CA ASN A 23 1.68 -22.95 -11.23
C ASN A 23 0.29 -22.48 -11.67
N ILE A 24 -0.59 -22.26 -10.70
CA ILE A 24 -1.87 -21.62 -10.93
C ILE A 24 -1.59 -20.11 -10.92
N PHE A 25 -0.85 -19.62 -11.91
CA PHE A 25 -1.16 -18.32 -12.42
C PHE A 25 -2.55 -18.47 -13.03
N SER A 26 -3.55 -18.02 -12.33
CA SER A 26 -4.90 -17.93 -12.87
C SER A 26 -4.78 -17.26 -14.22
N ALA A 27 -5.07 -18.00 -15.28
CA ALA A 27 -5.29 -17.41 -16.58
C ALA A 27 -6.60 -16.63 -16.47
N ASN A 28 -6.53 -15.45 -15.87
CA ASN A 28 -7.63 -14.50 -15.87
C ASN A 28 -7.99 -14.28 -17.33
N LYS A 29 -9.27 -14.32 -17.62
CA LYS A 29 -9.81 -13.92 -18.91
C LYS A 29 -9.19 -12.56 -19.24
N SER A 30 -8.24 -12.51 -20.17
CA SER A 30 -7.66 -11.25 -20.64
C SER A 30 -8.82 -10.38 -21.10
N GLY A 31 -8.95 -9.17 -20.51
CA GLY A 31 -9.85 -8.16 -21.03
C GLY A 31 -10.91 -7.58 -20.11
N SER A 32 -10.80 -7.72 -18.78
CA SER A 32 -11.77 -7.09 -17.89
C SER A 32 -11.17 -6.46 -16.63
N PHE A 33 -9.98 -6.87 -16.19
CA PHE A 33 -9.37 -6.44 -14.92
C PHE A 33 -7.86 -6.31 -15.04
N PHE A 34 -7.26 -5.58 -14.13
CA PHE A 34 -5.80 -5.53 -14.03
C PHE A 34 -5.22 -6.90 -13.73
N THR A 35 -4.12 -7.21 -14.41
CA THR A 35 -3.33 -8.42 -14.17
C THR A 35 -1.86 -8.06 -13.96
N ILE A 36 -1.06 -9.03 -13.52
CA ILE A 36 0.39 -8.87 -13.34
C ILE A 36 1.14 -9.95 -14.14
N GLY A 37 2.17 -9.57 -14.87
CA GLY A 37 2.93 -10.52 -15.68
C GLY A 37 4.25 -9.95 -16.19
N LYS A 38 5.02 -10.80 -16.88
CA LYS A 38 6.28 -10.36 -17.50
C LYS A 38 6.04 -9.96 -18.95
N VAL A 39 6.39 -8.73 -19.28
CA VAL A 39 6.39 -8.19 -20.64
C VAL A 39 7.84 -7.88 -21.01
N LYS A 40 8.37 -8.51 -22.06
CA LYS A 40 9.77 -8.37 -22.51
C LYS A 40 10.78 -8.57 -21.35
N GLY A 41 10.52 -9.57 -20.48
CA GLY A 41 11.39 -9.92 -19.35
C GLY A 41 11.24 -9.09 -18.09
N ARG A 42 10.33 -8.11 -18.06
CA ARG A 42 10.06 -7.18 -16.98
C ARG A 42 8.69 -7.42 -16.38
N TRP A 43 8.54 -7.35 -15.09
CA TRP A 43 7.26 -7.32 -14.42
C TRP A 43 6.53 -5.99 -14.69
N LEU A 44 5.28 -6.07 -15.11
CA LEU A 44 4.38 -4.93 -15.29
C LEU A 44 2.95 -5.36 -14.97
N PHE A 45 2.15 -4.44 -14.48
CA PHE A 45 0.71 -4.60 -14.58
C PHE A 45 0.30 -4.58 -16.07
N GLN A 46 -0.83 -5.18 -16.34
CA GLN A 46 -1.55 -5.03 -17.59
C GLN A 46 -2.93 -4.49 -17.24
N ASP A 47 -3.32 -3.41 -17.90
CA ASP A 47 -4.64 -2.81 -17.71
C ASP A 47 -5.76 -3.71 -18.26
N PRO A 48 -7.04 -3.36 -18.05
CA PRO A 48 -8.17 -4.14 -18.59
C PRO A 48 -8.15 -4.35 -20.10
N GLU A 49 -7.47 -3.50 -20.86
CA GLU A 49 -7.27 -3.66 -22.30
C GLU A 49 -6.03 -4.51 -22.67
N GLY A 50 -5.31 -5.02 -21.66
CA GLY A 50 -4.10 -5.82 -21.84
C GLY A 50 -2.85 -5.00 -22.14
N LYS A 51 -2.88 -3.68 -22.02
CA LYS A 51 -1.73 -2.82 -22.24
C LYS A 51 -0.80 -2.81 -21.02
N PRO A 52 0.51 -2.73 -21.23
CA PRO A 52 1.47 -2.56 -20.14
C PRO A 52 1.17 -1.30 -19.31
N PHE A 53 1.11 -1.47 -18.00
CA PHE A 53 0.81 -0.41 -17.06
C PHE A 53 1.84 -0.40 -15.92
N PHE A 54 2.46 0.76 -15.70
CA PHE A 54 3.30 1.03 -14.55
C PHE A 54 2.54 2.02 -13.67
N SER A 55 2.20 1.61 -12.45
CA SER A 55 1.36 2.42 -11.56
C SER A 55 2.14 3.62 -11.03
N VAL A 56 1.78 4.81 -11.49
CA VAL A 56 2.33 6.08 -11.00
C VAL A 56 1.25 6.74 -10.16
N GLY A 57 1.34 6.58 -8.85
CA GLY A 57 0.27 6.91 -7.92
C GLY A 57 0.59 8.04 -6.95
N LEU A 58 -0.45 8.63 -6.40
CA LEU A 58 -0.39 9.55 -5.28
C LEU A 58 -1.18 8.96 -4.10
N ASN A 59 -0.68 9.17 -2.88
CA ASN A 59 -1.33 8.80 -1.64
C ASN A 59 -1.88 10.03 -0.90
N HIS A 60 -2.77 9.79 0.07
CA HIS A 60 -3.25 10.77 1.06
C HIS A 60 -4.07 11.92 0.48
N PHE A 61 -5.31 11.60 0.17
CA PHE A 61 -6.31 12.56 -0.29
C PHE A 61 -7.28 12.89 0.85
N ASP A 62 -6.95 13.88 1.65
CA ASP A 62 -7.77 14.33 2.76
C ASP A 62 -8.28 15.74 2.51
N SER A 63 -9.60 15.91 2.46
CA SER A 63 -10.25 17.21 2.30
C SER A 63 -10.36 18.01 3.61
N ALA A 64 -9.89 17.45 4.72
CA ALA A 64 -10.04 18.08 6.06
C ALA A 64 -9.44 19.50 6.10
N THR A 65 -8.37 19.77 5.35
CA THR A 65 -7.76 21.10 5.27
C THR A 65 -8.75 22.19 4.83
N LEU A 66 -9.55 21.88 3.82
CA LEU A 66 -10.55 22.84 3.31
C LEU A 66 -11.74 23.04 4.24
N ARG A 67 -11.85 22.19 5.28
CA ARG A 67 -12.91 22.24 6.29
C ARG A 67 -12.47 22.94 7.57
N TYR A 68 -11.23 23.43 7.64
CA TYR A 68 -10.82 24.29 8.76
C TYR A 68 -11.59 25.61 8.71
N PRO A 69 -11.90 26.24 9.86
CA PRO A 69 -12.66 27.48 9.90
C PRO A 69 -12.09 28.58 8.99
N GLU A 70 -10.78 28.66 8.86
CA GLU A 70 -10.10 29.61 7.98
C GLU A 70 -10.19 29.30 6.49
N ASN A 71 -10.45 28.05 6.11
CA ASN A 71 -10.50 27.57 4.73
C ASN A 71 -11.90 27.12 4.29
N GLU A 72 -12.87 27.13 5.19
CA GLU A 72 -14.23 26.64 4.93
C GLU A 72 -14.90 27.37 3.77
N HIS A 73 -14.58 28.64 3.56
CA HIS A 73 -15.07 29.41 2.43
C HIS A 73 -14.67 28.81 1.06
N ILE A 74 -13.50 28.14 0.97
CA ILE A 74 -13.04 27.43 -0.24
C ILE A 74 -13.91 26.19 -0.45
N TRP A 75 -14.10 25.40 0.60
CA TRP A 75 -14.91 24.19 0.56
C TRP A 75 -16.35 24.48 0.14
N GLN A 76 -16.98 25.45 0.78
CA GLN A 76 -18.36 25.86 0.49
C GLN A 76 -18.47 26.52 -0.89
N GLY A 77 -17.59 27.45 -1.21
CA GLY A 77 -17.67 28.25 -2.43
C GLY A 77 -17.38 27.45 -3.71
N LYS A 78 -16.31 26.63 -3.70
CA LYS A 78 -15.94 25.83 -4.87
C LYS A 78 -16.74 24.53 -4.99
N TYR A 79 -16.95 23.84 -3.87
CA TYR A 79 -17.41 22.46 -3.89
C TYR A 79 -18.79 22.26 -3.23
N GLY A 80 -19.38 23.29 -2.64
CA GLY A 80 -20.73 23.20 -2.06
C GLY A 80 -20.83 22.19 -0.90
N ASN A 81 -19.77 21.99 -0.15
CA ASN A 81 -19.65 20.96 0.90
C ASN A 81 -19.75 19.50 0.39
N ASP A 82 -19.52 19.28 -0.90
CA ASP A 82 -19.68 17.99 -1.55
C ASP A 82 -18.32 17.35 -1.86
N GLN A 83 -18.02 16.20 -1.23
CA GLN A 83 -16.80 15.42 -1.43
C GLN A 83 -16.70 14.89 -2.87
N ILE A 84 -17.78 14.44 -3.46
CA ILE A 84 -17.83 13.94 -4.84
C ILE A 84 -17.46 15.04 -5.82
N ARG A 85 -17.99 16.24 -5.58
CA ARG A 85 -17.68 17.39 -6.40
C ARG A 85 -16.22 17.81 -6.29
N TRP A 86 -15.67 17.81 -5.06
CA TRP A 86 -14.23 18.06 -4.83
C TRP A 86 -13.35 17.05 -5.57
N ILE A 87 -13.71 15.76 -5.56
CA ILE A 87 -12.97 14.74 -6.29
C ILE A 87 -12.98 15.01 -7.79
N LYS A 88 -14.15 15.33 -8.36
CA LYS A 88 -14.31 15.57 -9.80
C LYS A 88 -13.65 16.87 -10.28
N GLU A 89 -13.80 17.94 -9.53
CA GLU A 89 -13.43 19.30 -9.95
C GLU A 89 -12.06 19.73 -9.38
N GLY A 90 -11.67 19.22 -8.22
CA GLY A 90 -10.40 19.53 -7.55
C GLY A 90 -9.35 18.44 -7.74
N VAL A 91 -9.64 17.19 -7.37
CA VAL A 91 -8.62 16.13 -7.34
C VAL A 91 -8.27 15.62 -8.73
N LYS A 92 -9.26 15.13 -9.47
CA LYS A 92 -9.05 14.48 -10.77
C LYS A 92 -8.30 15.35 -11.80
N PRO A 93 -8.63 16.65 -11.99
CA PRO A 93 -7.91 17.50 -12.93
C PRO A 93 -6.43 17.67 -12.57
N HIS A 94 -6.10 17.84 -11.30
CA HIS A 94 -4.72 17.96 -10.83
C HIS A 94 -3.92 16.67 -11.05
N LEU A 95 -4.49 15.51 -10.71
CA LEU A 95 -3.83 14.23 -10.95
C LEU A 95 -3.49 14.04 -12.43
N LYS A 96 -4.44 14.34 -13.31
CA LYS A 96 -4.24 14.26 -14.77
C LYS A 96 -3.17 15.24 -15.26
N ASP A 97 -3.19 16.47 -14.77
CA ASP A 97 -2.18 17.47 -15.14
C ASP A 97 -0.78 17.06 -14.67
N TRP A 98 -0.65 16.56 -13.44
CA TRP A 98 0.62 16.09 -12.91
C TRP A 98 1.07 14.72 -13.45
N GLY A 99 0.24 14.08 -14.29
CA GLY A 99 0.60 12.82 -14.95
C GLY A 99 0.53 11.59 -14.06
N PHE A 100 -0.20 11.64 -12.93
CA PHE A 100 -0.53 10.44 -12.18
C PHE A 100 -1.59 9.63 -12.92
N ASN A 101 -1.45 8.31 -12.90
CA ASN A 101 -2.35 7.39 -13.57
C ASN A 101 -3.10 6.46 -12.62
N SER A 102 -2.86 6.60 -11.32
CA SER A 102 -3.51 5.80 -10.28
C SER A 102 -3.54 6.55 -8.95
N VAL A 103 -4.37 6.07 -8.04
CA VAL A 103 -4.34 6.48 -6.64
C VAL A 103 -4.10 5.28 -5.74
N GLY A 104 -3.29 5.49 -4.71
CA GLY A 104 -2.93 4.46 -3.76
C GLY A 104 -3.74 4.58 -2.47
N TRP A 105 -3.06 4.88 -1.38
CA TRP A 105 -3.65 5.07 -0.05
C TRP A 105 -4.43 6.39 0.01
N VAL A 106 -5.74 6.35 -0.22
CA VAL A 106 -6.50 7.53 -0.63
C VAL A 106 -6.78 8.52 0.48
N GLN A 107 -7.22 8.09 1.63
CA GLN A 107 -7.60 9.00 2.69
C GLN A 107 -6.87 8.69 3.98
N GLU A 108 -6.34 9.71 4.62
CA GLU A 108 -5.76 9.63 5.94
C GLU A 108 -6.10 10.89 6.72
N VAL A 109 -6.73 10.70 7.85
CA VAL A 109 -6.97 11.75 8.83
C VAL A 109 -5.95 11.61 9.95
N THR A 110 -5.09 12.59 10.10
CA THR A 110 -4.10 12.62 11.19
C THR A 110 -4.53 13.62 12.25
N ILE A 111 -4.82 13.13 13.45
CA ILE A 111 -5.13 13.95 14.61
C ILE A 111 -3.99 13.77 15.63
N LYS A 112 -3.08 14.73 15.70
CA LYS A 112 -1.91 14.72 16.59
C LYS A 112 -1.11 13.42 16.48
N GLN A 113 -1.26 12.53 17.49
CA GLN A 113 -0.55 11.26 17.58
C GLN A 113 -1.34 10.07 17.03
N HIS A 114 -2.53 10.31 16.51
CA HIS A 114 -3.41 9.27 15.94
C HIS A 114 -3.55 9.50 14.45
N ALA A 115 -3.15 8.53 13.68
CA ALA A 115 -3.47 8.47 12.26
C ALA A 115 -4.55 7.43 12.04
N HIS A 116 -5.54 7.79 11.26
CA HIS A 116 -6.60 6.90 10.84
C HIS A 116 -6.63 6.89 9.33
N SER A 117 -6.56 5.71 8.74
CA SER A 117 -6.80 5.56 7.31
C SER A 117 -8.25 5.17 7.08
N ALA A 118 -8.89 5.91 6.22
CA ALA A 118 -10.23 5.59 5.74
C ALA A 118 -10.20 5.55 4.22
N ASN A 119 -10.82 4.51 3.65
CA ASN A 119 -10.99 4.45 2.22
C ASN A 119 -12.05 5.45 1.75
N TRP A 120 -11.97 5.80 0.49
CA TRP A 120 -13.10 6.37 -0.19
C TRP A 120 -14.22 5.33 -0.37
N SER A 121 -15.44 5.79 -0.46
CA SER A 121 -16.58 4.96 -0.86
C SER A 121 -16.47 4.56 -2.32
N TYR A 122 -17.26 3.57 -2.73
CA TYR A 122 -17.35 3.16 -4.13
C TYR A 122 -17.72 4.34 -5.04
N GLU A 123 -18.67 5.18 -4.63
CA GLU A 123 -19.12 6.36 -5.37
C GLU A 123 -18.01 7.40 -5.54
N GLU A 124 -17.15 7.56 -4.53
CA GLU A 124 -16.00 8.46 -4.59
C GLU A 124 -14.96 7.96 -5.58
N TYR A 125 -14.67 6.64 -5.62
CA TYR A 125 -13.81 6.06 -6.65
C TYR A 125 -14.42 6.17 -8.05
N GLN A 126 -15.74 5.96 -8.20
CA GLN A 126 -16.40 6.17 -9.48
C GLN A 126 -16.36 7.65 -9.93
N ALA A 127 -16.41 8.58 -8.99
CA ALA A 127 -16.27 10.01 -9.27
C ALA A 127 -14.85 10.36 -9.75
N LEU A 128 -13.85 9.70 -9.18
CA LEU A 128 -12.46 9.83 -9.62
C LEU A 128 -12.27 9.29 -11.05
N ASP A 129 -12.86 8.13 -11.36
CA ASP A 129 -12.77 7.47 -12.67
C ASP A 129 -11.31 7.36 -13.16
N MET A 130 -10.49 6.74 -12.32
CA MET A 130 -9.07 6.43 -12.56
C MET A 130 -8.72 5.13 -11.83
N PRO A 131 -7.67 4.41 -12.26
CA PRO A 131 -7.17 3.25 -11.55
C PRO A 131 -6.83 3.53 -10.08
N TYR A 132 -7.15 2.59 -9.19
CA TYR A 132 -6.94 2.75 -7.76
C TYR A 132 -6.66 1.43 -7.05
N PHE A 133 -6.18 1.55 -5.81
CA PHE A 133 -6.07 0.46 -4.85
C PHE A 133 -7.01 0.68 -3.68
N HIS A 134 -7.51 -0.41 -3.10
CA HIS A 134 -8.42 -0.35 -1.97
C HIS A 134 -7.83 -1.07 -0.76
N MET A 135 -7.95 -0.47 0.42
CA MET A 135 -7.43 -1.05 1.66
C MET A 135 -8.50 -1.89 2.36
N LEU A 136 -8.10 -3.07 2.84
CA LEU A 136 -8.92 -3.96 3.66
C LEU A 136 -8.37 -4.01 5.09
N PRO A 137 -9.06 -3.49 6.10
CA PRO A 137 -8.56 -3.41 7.47
C PRO A 137 -8.70 -4.75 8.20
N PHE A 138 -7.99 -5.79 7.74
CA PHE A 138 -8.00 -7.09 8.40
C PHE A 138 -7.33 -7.05 9.78
N ILE A 139 -6.28 -6.24 9.90
CA ILE A 139 -5.64 -5.91 11.17
C ILE A 139 -5.60 -4.39 11.33
N GLU A 140 -5.05 -3.90 12.43
CA GLU A 140 -4.89 -2.45 12.61
C GLU A 140 -4.05 -1.84 11.49
N THR A 141 -4.62 -0.87 10.80
CA THR A 141 -4.02 -0.25 9.61
C THR A 141 -2.76 0.56 9.90
N HIS A 142 -2.59 1.01 11.14
CA HIS A 142 -1.41 1.74 11.60
C HIS A 142 -0.82 1.06 12.82
N SER A 143 -0.17 -0.07 12.60
CA SER A 143 0.41 -0.84 13.69
C SER A 143 1.56 -0.14 14.42
N TRP A 144 2.09 0.94 13.87
CA TRP A 144 2.99 1.86 14.57
C TRP A 144 2.29 2.76 15.61
N ASN A 145 0.97 2.78 15.64
CA ASN A 145 0.22 3.50 16.66
C ASN A 145 0.47 2.89 18.06
N PRO A 146 0.83 3.67 19.10
CA PRO A 146 1.14 3.14 20.43
C PRO A 146 -0.05 2.45 21.11
N TRP A 147 -1.27 2.68 20.65
CA TRP A 147 -2.49 2.04 21.14
C TRP A 147 -2.87 0.76 20.40
N HIS A 148 -2.14 0.42 19.34
CA HIS A 148 -2.36 -0.78 18.57
C HIS A 148 -2.21 -2.04 19.44
N LYS A 149 -3.09 -3.01 19.22
CA LYS A 149 -3.00 -4.35 19.80
C LYS A 149 -2.92 -5.36 18.68
N ASN A 150 -1.94 -6.24 18.74
CA ASN A 150 -1.85 -7.33 17.80
C ASN A 150 -3.08 -8.22 17.88
N ALA A 151 -3.66 -8.57 16.73
CA ALA A 151 -4.73 -9.53 16.63
C ALA A 151 -4.24 -10.93 17.01
N ASP A 152 -5.10 -11.76 17.58
CA ASP A 152 -4.86 -13.19 17.68
C ASP A 152 -5.19 -13.84 16.34
N LEU A 153 -4.18 -13.94 15.48
CA LEU A 153 -4.32 -14.41 14.10
C LEU A 153 -4.80 -15.88 14.01
N LEU A 154 -4.67 -16.65 15.09
CA LEU A 154 -5.06 -18.06 15.13
C LEU A 154 -6.47 -18.27 15.71
N SER A 155 -7.18 -17.21 16.04
CA SER A 155 -8.53 -17.30 16.59
C SER A 155 -9.58 -17.39 15.48
N SER A 156 -10.68 -18.10 15.76
CA SER A 156 -11.86 -18.10 14.88
C SER A 156 -12.47 -16.70 14.71
N SER A 157 -12.34 -15.84 15.73
CA SER A 157 -12.78 -14.45 15.65
C SER A 157 -12.01 -13.65 14.63
N PHE A 158 -10.74 -13.98 14.37
CA PHE A 158 -9.97 -13.36 13.31
C PHE A 158 -10.45 -13.81 11.92
N GLU A 159 -10.76 -15.10 11.77
CA GLU A 159 -11.32 -15.63 10.52
C GLU A 159 -12.69 -15.00 10.22
N ASP A 160 -13.58 -14.94 11.22
CA ASP A 160 -14.90 -14.28 11.11
C ASP A 160 -14.77 -12.79 10.74
N TRP A 161 -13.79 -12.10 11.34
CA TRP A 161 -13.50 -10.71 11.02
C TRP A 161 -13.02 -10.54 9.59
N CYS A 162 -12.13 -11.39 9.11
CA CYS A 162 -11.64 -11.35 7.73
C CYS A 162 -12.77 -11.60 6.73
N ASP A 163 -13.66 -12.55 7.01
CA ASP A 163 -14.85 -12.80 6.18
C ASP A 163 -15.77 -11.57 6.14
N TYR A 164 -16.03 -10.95 7.29
CA TYR A 164 -16.86 -9.76 7.39
C TYR A 164 -16.26 -8.59 6.59
N VAL A 165 -14.98 -8.32 6.76
CA VAL A 165 -14.27 -7.23 6.04
C VAL A 165 -14.29 -7.48 4.53
N ALA A 166 -13.94 -8.69 4.09
CA ALA A 166 -13.93 -9.02 2.67
C ALA A 166 -15.34 -8.95 2.07
N ARG A 167 -16.36 -9.51 2.72
CA ARG A 167 -17.74 -9.43 2.26
C ARG A 167 -18.23 -8.00 2.13
N SER A 168 -17.94 -7.17 3.14
CA SER A 168 -18.42 -5.78 3.18
C SER A 168 -17.76 -4.89 2.13
N ASN A 169 -16.51 -5.19 1.76
CA ASN A 169 -15.77 -4.39 0.79
C ASN A 169 -15.73 -5.06 -0.59
N CYS A 170 -15.18 -6.28 -0.71
CA CYS A 170 -14.87 -6.87 -2.01
C CYS A 170 -16.13 -7.10 -2.88
N THR A 171 -17.26 -7.49 -2.29
CA THR A 171 -18.50 -7.73 -3.05
C THR A 171 -18.91 -6.53 -3.91
N ARG A 172 -18.71 -5.32 -3.39
CA ARG A 172 -19.11 -4.10 -4.09
C ARG A 172 -18.15 -3.70 -5.21
N PHE A 173 -16.88 -4.04 -5.04
CA PHE A 173 -15.80 -3.63 -5.96
C PHE A 173 -15.47 -4.68 -7.01
N ARG A 174 -15.96 -5.91 -6.86
CA ARG A 174 -15.55 -7.10 -7.62
C ARG A 174 -15.62 -6.98 -9.15
N ASP A 175 -16.49 -6.11 -9.65
CA ASP A 175 -16.71 -5.93 -11.09
C ASP A 175 -16.20 -4.56 -11.58
N ASP A 176 -15.41 -3.83 -10.76
CA ASP A 176 -14.86 -2.52 -11.13
C ASP A 176 -13.53 -2.66 -11.87
N PRO A 177 -13.47 -2.35 -13.17
CA PRO A 177 -12.24 -2.47 -13.94
C PRO A 177 -11.13 -1.49 -13.51
N ASN A 178 -11.46 -0.42 -12.77
CA ASN A 178 -10.47 0.53 -12.27
C ASN A 178 -9.78 0.07 -10.99
N LEU A 179 -10.30 -0.91 -10.27
CA LEU A 179 -9.62 -1.46 -9.11
C LEU A 179 -8.41 -2.31 -9.56
N ILE A 180 -7.21 -1.93 -9.13
CA ILE A 180 -6.00 -2.71 -9.42
C ILE A 180 -5.89 -3.87 -8.43
N GLY A 181 -6.09 -3.59 -7.14
CA GLY A 181 -5.99 -4.63 -6.12
C GLY A 181 -6.18 -4.12 -4.69
N PHE A 182 -6.07 -5.07 -3.76
CA PHE A 182 -6.32 -4.83 -2.34
C PHE A 182 -5.04 -4.81 -1.51
N TRP A 183 -4.88 -3.77 -0.68
CA TRP A 183 -3.91 -3.73 0.41
C TRP A 183 -4.54 -4.13 1.74
N TYR A 184 -3.70 -4.55 2.70
CA TYR A 184 -4.15 -4.93 4.03
C TYR A 184 -3.79 -3.88 5.07
N CYS A 185 -2.50 -3.79 5.42
CA CYS A 185 -2.01 -2.98 6.52
C CYS A 185 -0.90 -2.04 6.09
N ASP A 186 -0.88 -0.89 6.71
CA ASP A 186 0.25 0.02 6.65
C ASP A 186 1.24 -0.27 7.76
N CYS A 187 2.52 -0.38 7.44
CA CYS A 187 3.58 -0.64 8.41
C CYS A 187 3.26 -1.82 9.33
N PRO A 188 3.05 -3.01 8.80
CA PRO A 188 2.67 -4.17 9.61
C PRO A 188 3.72 -4.48 10.66
N THR A 189 3.30 -4.94 11.83
CA THR A 189 4.17 -5.28 12.96
C THR A 189 5.03 -6.54 12.75
N TRP A 190 5.25 -6.95 11.51
CA TRP A 190 6.24 -7.94 11.13
C TRP A 190 7.68 -7.44 11.22
N THR A 191 7.90 -6.13 11.19
CA THR A 191 9.22 -5.51 11.37
C THR A 191 9.43 -5.17 12.84
N TRP A 192 10.60 -5.46 13.39
CA TRP A 192 10.81 -5.36 14.84
C TRP A 192 11.58 -4.13 15.31
N SER A 193 12.03 -3.27 14.47
CA SER A 193 12.74 -2.11 14.97
C SER A 193 12.55 -0.86 14.16
N ARG A 194 11.78 0.06 14.72
CA ARG A 194 12.05 1.47 14.55
C ARG A 194 12.57 2.01 15.88
N PRO A 195 13.87 2.36 15.98
CA PRO A 195 14.48 2.80 17.24
C PRO A 195 13.78 4.01 17.86
N HIS A 196 13.04 4.78 17.04
CA HIS A 196 12.42 6.03 17.43
C HIS A 196 10.90 5.94 17.65
N ASN A 197 10.27 4.82 17.33
CA ASN A 197 8.85 4.61 17.54
C ASN A 197 8.65 3.75 18.78
N LYS A 198 7.73 4.14 19.64
CA LYS A 198 7.26 3.33 20.77
C LYS A 198 6.35 2.21 20.28
N TRP A 199 6.72 1.50 19.23
CA TRP A 199 5.98 0.36 18.76
C TRP A 199 5.96 -0.72 19.82
N ARG A 200 4.87 -1.46 19.86
CA ARG A 200 4.75 -2.61 20.76
C ARG A 200 5.65 -3.78 20.36
N GLY A 201 6.35 -3.64 19.28
CA GLY A 201 7.17 -4.71 18.73
C GLY A 201 6.40 -5.57 17.73
N PRO A 202 7.10 -6.56 17.14
CA PRO A 202 6.56 -7.43 16.12
C PRO A 202 5.44 -8.34 16.66
N MET A 203 4.62 -8.86 15.75
CA MET A 203 3.60 -9.89 16.04
C MET A 203 4.20 -11.22 16.49
N PHE A 204 5.49 -11.32 16.57
CA PHE A 204 6.25 -12.50 16.97
C PHE A 204 7.39 -12.12 17.92
N ASP A 205 7.91 -13.11 18.66
CA ASP A 205 9.12 -12.93 19.45
C ASP A 205 10.36 -13.01 18.55
N PRO A 206 11.20 -11.95 18.45
CA PRO A 206 12.42 -11.98 17.66
C PRO A 206 13.38 -13.12 18.01
N ASP A 207 13.33 -13.65 19.23
CA ASP A 207 14.14 -14.79 19.64
C ASP A 207 13.79 -16.09 18.90
N GLN A 208 12.59 -16.20 18.34
CA GLN A 208 12.20 -17.32 17.47
C GLN A 208 13.12 -17.44 16.25
N LEU A 209 13.66 -16.34 15.75
CA LEU A 209 14.58 -16.34 14.61
C LEU A 209 15.93 -16.98 14.89
N LYS A 210 16.26 -17.22 16.16
CA LYS A 210 17.53 -17.88 16.57
C LYS A 210 17.53 -19.38 16.32
N THR A 211 16.36 -19.99 16.15
CA THR A 211 16.23 -21.43 15.96
C THR A 211 15.49 -21.81 14.69
N LYS A 212 15.79 -22.99 14.13
CA LYS A 212 15.08 -23.52 12.97
C LYS A 212 13.59 -23.75 13.26
N ALA A 213 13.27 -24.23 14.45
CA ALA A 213 11.88 -24.46 14.87
C ALA A 213 11.11 -23.13 14.95
N GLY A 214 11.68 -22.12 15.62
CA GLY A 214 11.03 -20.83 15.74
C GLY A 214 10.86 -20.09 14.40
N ARG A 215 11.80 -20.23 13.46
CA ARG A 215 11.64 -19.73 12.08
C ARG A 215 10.48 -20.41 11.37
N LYS A 216 10.34 -21.73 11.55
CA LYS A 216 9.21 -22.48 11.00
C LYS A 216 7.89 -22.02 11.62
N ASP A 217 7.84 -21.86 12.93
CA ASP A 217 6.63 -21.41 13.63
C ASP A 217 6.20 -20.00 13.16
N LEU A 218 7.17 -19.12 12.93
CA LEU A 218 6.89 -17.78 12.36
C LEU A 218 6.36 -17.88 10.93
N HIS A 219 6.98 -18.71 10.09
CA HIS A 219 6.50 -18.94 8.74
C HIS A 219 5.06 -19.47 8.74
N ASP A 220 4.77 -20.44 9.59
CA ASP A 220 3.43 -21.06 9.65
C ASP A 220 2.38 -20.06 10.15
N LEU A 221 2.72 -19.21 11.13
CA LEU A 221 1.85 -18.12 11.59
C LEU A 221 1.55 -17.12 10.47
N ALA A 222 2.58 -16.67 9.76
CA ALA A 222 2.41 -15.74 8.65
C ALA A 222 1.65 -16.39 7.49
N ARG A 223 1.92 -17.68 7.20
CA ARG A 223 1.18 -18.43 6.17
C ARG A 223 -0.31 -18.52 6.48
N HIS A 224 -0.66 -18.80 7.73
CA HIS A 224 -2.06 -18.82 8.16
C HIS A 224 -2.73 -17.45 7.96
N TYR A 225 -2.06 -16.38 8.38
CA TYR A 225 -2.56 -15.02 8.18
C TYR A 225 -2.85 -14.71 6.70
N TYR A 226 -1.88 -14.97 5.81
CA TYR A 226 -2.07 -14.71 4.38
C TYR A 226 -3.10 -15.65 3.75
N GLN A 227 -3.20 -16.89 4.21
CA GLN A 227 -4.21 -17.82 3.70
C GLN A 227 -5.62 -17.38 4.07
N VAL A 228 -5.87 -17.02 5.33
CA VAL A 228 -7.19 -16.56 5.80
C VAL A 228 -7.62 -15.30 5.06
N THR A 229 -6.73 -14.32 4.92
CA THR A 229 -7.03 -13.06 4.24
C THR A 229 -7.24 -13.26 2.74
N HIS A 230 -6.40 -14.06 2.09
CA HIS A 230 -6.54 -14.42 0.67
C HIS A 230 -7.87 -15.12 0.40
N ASP A 231 -8.22 -16.15 1.17
CA ASP A 231 -9.42 -16.95 0.94
C ASP A 231 -10.70 -16.13 1.20
N ALA A 232 -10.64 -15.22 2.19
CA ALA A 232 -11.73 -14.27 2.44
C ALA A 232 -11.94 -13.35 1.22
N ILE A 233 -10.88 -12.77 0.67
CA ILE A 233 -10.97 -11.92 -0.54
C ILE A 233 -11.52 -12.73 -1.70
N LYS A 234 -10.89 -13.86 -2.04
CA LYS A 234 -11.21 -14.63 -3.26
C LYS A 234 -12.60 -15.25 -3.23
N ARG A 235 -13.20 -15.41 -2.05
CA ARG A 235 -14.60 -15.81 -1.90
C ARG A 235 -15.57 -14.77 -2.47
N TYR A 236 -15.27 -13.49 -2.32
CA TYR A 236 -16.15 -12.38 -2.72
C TYR A 236 -15.66 -11.63 -3.97
N ASP A 237 -14.37 -11.68 -4.23
CA ASP A 237 -13.73 -11.06 -5.39
C ASP A 237 -12.63 -11.97 -5.97
N PRO A 238 -12.95 -12.80 -6.95
CA PRO A 238 -11.95 -13.63 -7.62
C PRO A 238 -11.09 -12.87 -8.64
N ASN A 239 -11.43 -11.62 -8.96
CA ASN A 239 -10.94 -10.89 -10.12
C ASN A 239 -9.68 -10.07 -9.84
N HIS A 240 -9.67 -9.32 -8.74
CA HIS A 240 -8.63 -8.33 -8.49
C HIS A 240 -7.39 -8.89 -7.80
N LEU A 241 -6.29 -8.17 -7.98
CA LEU A 241 -5.00 -8.53 -7.41
C LEU A 241 -4.97 -8.34 -5.90
N ILE A 242 -4.09 -9.07 -5.24
CA ILE A 242 -3.82 -8.95 -3.82
C ILE A 242 -2.41 -8.38 -3.62
N MET A 243 -2.33 -7.19 -3.04
CA MET A 243 -1.11 -6.46 -2.78
C MET A 243 -0.56 -6.76 -1.38
N GLY A 244 -1.37 -7.36 -0.51
CA GLY A 244 -1.00 -7.72 0.85
C GLY A 244 -0.64 -6.52 1.74
N ASP A 245 0.28 -6.76 2.67
CA ASP A 245 0.79 -5.74 3.57
C ASP A 245 1.77 -4.79 2.87
N ARG A 246 1.79 -3.54 3.32
CA ARG A 246 2.77 -2.54 2.91
C ARG A 246 3.94 -2.53 3.89
N TYR A 247 4.99 -3.30 3.57
CA TYR A 247 6.18 -3.43 4.39
C TYR A 247 7.08 -2.20 4.34
N GLU A 248 8.09 -2.16 5.20
CA GLU A 248 9.17 -1.19 5.12
C GLU A 248 10.39 -1.79 4.42
N ALA A 249 10.78 -1.25 3.26
CA ALA A 249 11.83 -1.84 2.44
C ALA A 249 13.20 -1.80 3.10
N ASN A 250 13.48 -0.77 3.91
CA ASN A 250 14.77 -0.52 4.56
C ASN A 250 14.84 -0.99 6.03
N MET A 251 13.83 -1.73 6.50
CA MET A 251 13.80 -2.26 7.86
C MET A 251 13.95 -3.78 7.87
N PRO A 252 14.42 -4.37 8.99
CA PRO A 252 14.49 -5.82 9.11
C PRO A 252 13.12 -6.45 8.95
N LEU A 253 12.97 -7.28 7.92
CA LEU A 253 11.79 -8.09 7.65
C LEU A 253 12.23 -9.53 7.45
N PRO A 254 11.77 -10.49 8.28
CA PRO A 254 12.11 -11.89 8.13
C PRO A 254 11.65 -12.48 6.80
N MET A 255 12.55 -13.22 6.15
CA MET A 255 12.20 -13.91 4.89
C MET A 255 11.10 -14.96 5.08
N GLU A 256 10.96 -15.51 6.28
CA GLU A 256 9.89 -16.44 6.67
C GLU A 256 8.51 -15.85 6.38
N ILE A 257 8.32 -14.55 6.67
CA ILE A 257 7.06 -13.84 6.43
C ILE A 257 6.86 -13.60 4.93
N VAL A 258 7.89 -13.12 4.23
CA VAL A 258 7.82 -12.86 2.80
C VAL A 258 7.55 -14.14 2.02
N ASN A 259 8.23 -15.25 2.37
CA ASN A 259 8.02 -16.55 1.74
C ASN A 259 6.63 -17.11 2.06
N ALA A 260 6.11 -16.88 3.25
CA ALA A 260 4.76 -17.31 3.64
C ALA A 260 3.65 -16.67 2.78
N SER A 261 3.89 -15.51 2.21
CA SER A 261 2.95 -14.82 1.32
C SER A 261 2.99 -15.31 -0.13
N GLU A 262 3.91 -16.23 -0.47
CA GLU A 262 4.06 -16.72 -1.85
C GLU A 262 2.82 -17.47 -2.33
N GLY A 263 2.32 -17.11 -3.52
CA GLY A 263 1.09 -17.65 -4.11
C GLY A 263 -0.21 -17.13 -3.48
N LEU A 264 -0.13 -16.27 -2.46
CA LEU A 264 -1.29 -15.65 -1.78
C LEU A 264 -1.33 -14.13 -1.95
N VAL A 265 -0.19 -13.53 -2.28
CA VAL A 265 -0.03 -12.10 -2.55
C VAL A 265 0.63 -11.97 -3.91
N ASP A 266 0.05 -11.17 -4.79
CA ASP A 266 0.51 -11.05 -6.18
C ASP A 266 1.73 -10.13 -6.32
N VAL A 267 1.79 -9.06 -5.55
CA VAL A 267 2.85 -8.04 -5.60
C VAL A 267 3.32 -7.71 -4.18
N LEU A 268 4.62 -7.68 -3.95
CA LEU A 268 5.17 -7.20 -2.68
C LEU A 268 5.13 -5.68 -2.63
N SER A 269 4.43 -5.12 -1.67
CA SER A 269 4.28 -3.68 -1.50
C SER A 269 5.19 -3.16 -0.40
N PHE A 270 5.92 -2.09 -0.69
CA PHE A 270 6.88 -1.49 0.24
C PHE A 270 6.68 0.01 0.35
N GLN A 271 6.82 0.54 1.55
CA GLN A 271 7.13 1.95 1.75
C GLN A 271 8.63 2.14 1.93
N ASP A 272 9.14 3.27 1.46
CA ASP A 272 10.54 3.66 1.65
C ASP A 272 10.70 5.18 1.49
N PHE A 273 11.23 5.81 2.52
CA PHE A 273 11.48 7.26 2.58
C PHE A 273 12.97 7.60 2.42
N LYS A 274 13.81 6.63 2.03
CA LYS A 274 15.26 6.80 1.89
C LYS A 274 15.73 6.57 0.46
N ASP A 275 15.75 5.29 0.04
CA ASP A 275 16.24 4.89 -1.28
C ASP A 275 15.44 3.71 -1.84
N PRO A 276 14.17 3.95 -2.22
CA PRO A 276 13.31 2.91 -2.77
C PRO A 276 13.90 2.26 -4.04
N ALA A 277 14.67 2.99 -4.82
CA ALA A 277 15.27 2.43 -6.03
C ALA A 277 16.23 1.28 -5.72
N THR A 278 17.09 1.45 -4.73
CA THR A 278 18.05 0.42 -4.31
C THR A 278 17.36 -0.68 -3.51
N HIS A 279 16.56 -0.33 -2.50
CA HIS A 279 15.98 -1.34 -1.61
C HIS A 279 14.97 -2.24 -2.32
N LEU A 280 14.16 -1.72 -3.24
CA LEU A 280 13.24 -2.56 -3.99
C LEU A 280 13.96 -3.43 -5.03
N ALA A 281 15.09 -2.99 -5.57
CA ALA A 281 15.91 -3.85 -6.42
C ALA A 281 16.48 -5.03 -5.63
N ASP A 282 16.92 -4.80 -4.40
CA ASP A 282 17.37 -5.86 -3.50
C ASP A 282 16.25 -6.84 -3.13
N TRP A 283 15.05 -6.35 -2.84
CA TRP A 283 13.89 -7.20 -2.59
C TRP A 283 13.49 -8.03 -3.80
N HIS A 284 13.47 -7.43 -4.99
CA HIS A 284 13.24 -8.19 -6.22
C HIS A 284 14.32 -9.25 -6.44
N LYS A 285 15.58 -8.91 -6.27
CA LYS A 285 16.71 -9.86 -6.40
C LYS A 285 16.60 -11.04 -5.43
N LYS A 286 16.17 -10.79 -4.19
CA LYS A 286 16.00 -11.84 -3.16
C LYS A 286 14.83 -12.77 -3.44
N THR A 287 13.75 -12.26 -4.03
CA THR A 287 12.46 -12.98 -4.13
C THR A 287 12.08 -13.40 -5.54
N GLY A 288 12.61 -12.73 -6.57
CA GLY A 288 12.17 -12.88 -7.96
C GLY A 288 10.77 -12.31 -8.23
N ARG A 289 10.07 -11.80 -7.20
CA ARG A 289 8.68 -11.33 -7.25
C ARG A 289 8.59 -9.89 -7.71
N PRO A 290 7.43 -9.46 -8.25
CA PRO A 290 7.17 -8.05 -8.53
C PRO A 290 7.11 -7.26 -7.22
N VAL A 291 7.61 -6.02 -7.26
CA VAL A 291 7.68 -5.10 -6.13
C VAL A 291 7.06 -3.76 -6.48
N LEU A 292 6.27 -3.20 -5.59
CA LEU A 292 5.68 -1.88 -5.71
C LEU A 292 6.25 -0.95 -4.64
N TRP A 293 6.78 0.20 -5.06
CA TRP A 293 7.01 1.29 -4.13
C TRP A 293 5.67 1.96 -3.82
N ALA A 294 5.05 1.52 -2.75
CA ALA A 294 3.66 1.85 -2.42
C ALA A 294 3.52 3.11 -1.57
N ASP A 295 4.61 3.63 -1.01
CA ASP A 295 4.63 4.89 -0.27
C ASP A 295 6.05 5.39 -0.04
N GLY A 296 6.23 6.68 -0.14
CA GLY A 296 7.47 7.36 0.21
C GLY A 296 7.55 8.75 -0.36
N ALA A 297 8.32 9.58 0.31
CA ALA A 297 8.66 10.93 -0.08
C ALA A 297 10.02 11.26 0.48
N GLN A 298 10.70 12.25 -0.08
CA GLN A 298 11.84 12.82 0.60
C GLN A 298 11.32 13.49 1.87
N GLY A 299 11.62 12.87 2.98
CA GLY A 299 11.35 13.39 4.29
C GLY A 299 12.67 13.78 4.92
N ALA A 300 12.69 14.87 5.64
CA ALA A 300 13.70 15.01 6.68
C ALA A 300 13.60 13.76 7.58
N GLU A 301 14.69 13.37 8.17
CA GLU A 301 14.70 12.35 9.24
C GLU A 301 13.95 12.91 10.44
N ILE A 302 12.61 12.90 10.36
CA ILE A 302 11.84 13.56 11.34
C ILE A 302 11.21 12.61 12.23
N HIS A 303 11.63 12.82 13.34
CA HIS A 303 11.15 12.04 14.44
C HIS A 303 11.07 12.92 15.67
N ASP A 304 10.35 14.03 15.55
CA ASP A 304 9.78 14.51 16.76
C ASP A 304 8.62 13.58 17.12
N HIS A 305 8.47 13.32 18.39
CA HIS A 305 7.45 12.41 18.94
C HIS A 305 6.01 12.92 18.76
N THR A 306 5.85 14.04 18.08
CA THR A 306 4.56 14.71 17.85
C THR A 306 3.99 14.42 16.47
N GLY A 307 4.74 13.73 15.59
CA GLY A 307 4.38 13.53 14.19
C GLY A 307 4.37 14.82 13.38
N ARG A 308 4.91 15.91 13.92
CA ARG A 308 5.05 17.16 13.21
C ARG A 308 6.37 17.18 12.49
N TYR A 309 6.29 17.46 11.24
CA TYR A 309 7.45 17.72 10.43
C TYR A 309 7.77 19.23 10.49
N PRO A 310 9.01 19.64 10.71
CA PRO A 310 9.35 21.06 10.63
C PRO A 310 8.92 21.63 9.30
N ALA A 311 8.21 22.75 9.29
CA ALA A 311 7.63 23.36 8.10
C ALA A 311 8.64 23.58 6.96
N ASP A 312 9.91 23.73 7.31
CA ASP A 312 11.01 24.02 6.36
C ASP A 312 11.67 22.76 5.79
N SER A 313 11.45 21.58 6.35
CA SER A 313 12.13 20.35 5.95
C SER A 313 11.66 19.76 4.62
N TYR A 314 10.60 20.29 4.05
CA TYR A 314 9.98 19.78 2.80
C TYR A 314 10.05 20.70 1.61
N LYS A 315 10.59 21.89 1.79
CA LYS A 315 10.75 22.84 0.68
C LYS A 315 11.85 22.45 -0.29
N GLU A 316 12.74 21.53 0.13
CA GLU A 316 13.91 21.19 -0.68
C GLU A 316 13.71 19.90 -1.47
N ASN A 317 13.47 20.06 -2.77
CA ASN A 317 13.69 19.05 -3.82
C ASN A 317 12.92 17.73 -3.75
N ASN A 318 11.75 17.67 -3.14
CA ASN A 318 10.93 16.45 -3.18
C ASN A 318 10.66 16.00 -4.63
N GLY A 319 10.39 16.94 -5.54
CA GLY A 319 10.20 16.65 -6.95
C GLY A 319 11.44 16.08 -7.64
N ALA A 320 12.63 16.62 -7.37
CA ALA A 320 13.88 16.12 -7.92
C ALA A 320 14.25 14.74 -7.35
N TRP A 321 14.07 14.54 -6.05
CA TRP A 321 14.27 13.24 -5.43
C TRP A 321 13.30 12.18 -6.00
N TYR A 322 12.02 12.53 -6.12
CA TYR A 322 11.01 11.66 -6.71
C TYR A 322 11.40 11.24 -8.14
N ALA A 323 11.78 12.19 -8.98
CA ALA A 323 12.21 11.93 -10.35
C ALA A 323 13.41 10.96 -10.40
N LYS A 324 14.40 11.16 -9.50
CA LYS A 324 15.55 10.27 -9.36
C LYS A 324 15.13 8.85 -8.96
N MET A 325 14.26 8.72 -7.96
CA MET A 325 13.77 7.41 -7.49
C MET A 325 12.96 6.69 -8.57
N LEU A 326 12.07 7.41 -9.24
CA LEU A 326 11.25 6.87 -10.34
C LEU A 326 12.13 6.35 -11.49
N ASN A 327 13.16 7.10 -11.88
CA ASN A 327 14.14 6.65 -12.88
C ASN A 327 14.92 5.40 -12.42
N GLY A 328 15.27 5.31 -11.14
CA GLY A 328 15.91 4.13 -10.57
C GLY A 328 15.00 2.90 -10.61
N LEU A 329 13.72 3.06 -10.28
CA LEU A 329 12.73 2.00 -10.32
C LEU A 329 12.47 1.49 -11.75
N GLN A 330 12.50 2.37 -12.76
CA GLN A 330 12.43 1.96 -14.16
C GLN A 330 13.57 1.00 -14.58
N LYS A 331 14.71 1.06 -13.94
CA LYS A 331 15.85 0.14 -14.18
C LYS A 331 15.70 -1.20 -13.47
N ASN A 332 14.84 -1.30 -12.45
CA ASN A 332 14.56 -2.53 -11.74
C ASN A 332 13.49 -3.35 -12.49
N PRO A 333 13.81 -4.54 -13.04
CA PRO A 333 12.85 -5.33 -13.82
C PRO A 333 11.69 -5.89 -12.96
N GLY A 334 11.79 -5.82 -11.64
CA GLY A 334 10.75 -6.21 -10.71
C GLY A 334 9.81 -5.08 -10.31
N ALA A 335 10.18 -3.82 -10.52
CA ALA A 335 9.35 -2.71 -10.10
C ALA A 335 8.15 -2.51 -11.03
N VAL A 336 6.96 -2.43 -10.43
CA VAL A 336 5.68 -2.32 -11.16
C VAL A 336 4.97 -1.00 -10.93
N GLY A 337 5.51 -0.13 -10.07
CA GLY A 337 4.94 1.19 -9.82
C GLY A 337 5.69 1.96 -8.74
N ALA A 338 5.26 3.21 -8.59
CA ALA A 338 5.76 4.18 -7.63
C ALA A 338 4.63 5.07 -7.14
N HIS A 339 4.38 5.10 -5.84
CA HIS A 339 3.36 5.94 -5.23
C HIS A 339 3.99 6.96 -4.30
N LEU A 340 3.79 8.23 -4.62
CA LEU A 340 4.30 9.34 -3.83
C LEU A 340 3.47 9.54 -2.56
N CYS A 341 4.14 9.53 -1.41
CA CYS A 341 3.59 9.97 -0.14
C CYS A 341 3.63 11.50 -0.07
N GLY A 342 2.82 12.13 -0.86
CA GLY A 342 2.74 13.56 -0.74
C GLY A 342 1.30 13.95 -0.61
N ALA A 343 0.77 14.20 0.56
CA ALA A 343 -0.62 14.58 0.69
C ALA A 343 -1.06 15.49 -0.47
N PHE A 344 -2.24 15.25 -0.99
CA PHE A 344 -2.80 16.10 -2.05
C PHE A 344 -2.87 17.57 -1.59
N LEU A 345 -3.35 17.77 -0.36
CA LEU A 345 -3.38 19.07 0.33
C LEU A 345 -2.46 19.04 1.57
N ARG A 346 -1.64 20.07 1.73
CA ARG A 346 -0.95 20.31 3.01
C ARG A 346 -1.96 20.54 4.12
N ASN A 347 -1.65 20.05 5.29
CA ASN A 347 -2.47 20.29 6.48
C ASN A 347 -1.58 20.42 7.72
N ARG A 348 -2.21 20.67 8.89
CA ARG A 348 -1.49 20.89 10.16
C ARG A 348 -0.70 19.67 10.65
N ALA A 349 -1.07 18.49 10.19
CA ALA A 349 -0.38 17.26 10.50
C ALA A 349 0.61 16.85 9.40
N ARG A 350 0.30 17.22 8.14
CA ARG A 350 1.12 16.92 6.97
C ARG A 350 1.49 18.21 6.26
N THR A 351 2.73 18.63 6.44
CA THR A 351 3.27 19.81 5.78
C THR A 351 3.70 19.54 4.33
N ARG A 352 3.71 18.27 3.92
CA ARG A 352 3.89 17.85 2.53
C ARG A 352 2.55 17.91 1.83
N GLY A 353 2.52 18.46 0.67
CA GLY A 353 1.36 18.46 -0.17
C GLY A 353 1.72 19.08 -1.49
N LEU A 354 1.12 18.58 -2.56
CA LEU A 354 1.28 19.15 -3.89
C LEU A 354 0.49 20.46 -4.02
N LEU A 355 -0.52 20.63 -3.18
CA LEU A 355 -1.23 21.89 -2.96
C LEU A 355 -1.06 22.34 -1.51
N GLY A 356 -0.97 23.65 -1.32
CA GLY A 356 -1.03 24.28 -0.02
C GLY A 356 -2.42 24.19 0.61
N GLU A 357 -2.55 24.72 1.83
CA GLU A 357 -3.82 24.74 2.56
C GLU A 357 -4.93 25.54 1.89
N GLN A 358 -4.59 26.40 0.93
CA GLN A 358 -5.50 27.23 0.13
C GLN A 358 -5.63 26.73 -1.34
N GLU A 359 -5.24 25.48 -1.59
CA GLU A 359 -5.14 24.88 -2.92
C GLU A 359 -4.13 25.60 -3.87
N ASP A 360 -3.19 26.33 -3.33
CA ASP A 360 -2.09 26.92 -4.07
C ASP A 360 -1.04 25.84 -4.43
N PRO A 361 -0.62 25.72 -5.69
CA PRO A 361 0.30 24.66 -6.11
C PRO A 361 1.73 24.95 -5.68
N ASP A 362 2.47 23.90 -5.25
CA ASP A 362 3.91 23.93 -5.10
C ASP A 362 4.59 23.78 -6.48
N THR A 363 4.50 24.83 -7.28
CA THR A 363 4.85 24.79 -8.69
C THR A 363 6.23 24.19 -9.01
N PRO A 364 7.33 24.57 -8.34
CA PRO A 364 8.64 23.99 -8.66
C PRO A 364 8.70 22.47 -8.48
N ASN A 365 8.13 21.95 -7.39
CA ASN A 365 8.07 20.51 -7.15
C ASN A 365 7.09 19.81 -8.09
N ASN A 366 5.92 20.39 -8.30
CA ASN A 366 4.88 19.80 -9.16
C ASN A 366 5.34 19.72 -10.61
N ASP A 367 6.11 20.66 -11.12
CA ASP A 367 6.66 20.65 -12.48
C ASP A 367 7.67 19.50 -12.68
N LEU A 368 8.53 19.26 -11.69
CA LEU A 368 9.48 18.15 -11.73
C LEU A 368 8.75 16.79 -11.67
N ILE A 369 7.73 16.67 -10.82
CA ILE A 369 6.89 15.47 -10.71
C ILE A 369 6.16 15.22 -12.04
N ARG A 370 5.52 16.25 -12.59
CA ARG A 370 4.82 16.17 -13.89
C ARG A 370 5.75 15.70 -15.00
N ALA A 371 6.95 16.27 -15.09
CA ALA A 371 7.95 15.87 -16.07
C ALA A 371 8.35 14.39 -15.92
N ALA A 372 8.65 13.95 -14.70
CA ALA A 372 9.02 12.58 -14.41
C ALA A 372 7.90 11.58 -14.73
N ASN A 373 6.66 11.90 -14.38
CA ASN A 373 5.50 11.06 -14.65
C ASN A 373 5.24 10.91 -16.16
N ARG A 374 5.34 12.01 -16.92
CA ARG A 374 5.19 11.99 -18.37
C ARG A 374 6.28 11.18 -19.08
N GLU A 375 7.54 11.28 -18.62
CA GLU A 375 8.61 10.43 -19.13
C GLU A 375 8.39 8.96 -18.79
N THR A 376 7.85 8.65 -17.62
CA THR A 376 7.48 7.27 -17.25
C THR A 376 6.38 6.72 -18.16
N THR A 377 5.39 7.52 -18.52
CA THR A 377 4.34 7.13 -19.47
C THR A 377 4.94 6.81 -20.84
N LYS A 378 5.84 7.64 -21.35
CA LYS A 378 6.55 7.37 -22.61
C LYS A 378 7.38 6.10 -22.54
N TRP A 379 8.05 5.89 -21.42
CA TRP A 379 8.88 4.72 -21.20
C TRP A 379 8.05 3.44 -21.16
N VAL A 380 6.91 3.39 -20.46
CA VAL A 380 6.06 2.20 -20.39
C VAL A 380 5.47 1.82 -21.74
N ASN A 381 5.16 2.80 -22.58
CA ASN A 381 4.63 2.58 -23.94
C ASN A 381 5.60 1.82 -24.87
N GLN A 382 6.89 1.75 -24.52
CA GLN A 382 7.87 0.94 -25.29
C GLN A 382 7.67 -0.58 -25.10
N PHE A 383 6.84 -0.98 -24.14
CA PHE A 383 6.51 -2.39 -23.86
C PHE A 383 5.20 -2.83 -24.53
N SER A 384 4.45 -1.90 -25.08
CA SER A 384 3.22 -2.18 -25.85
C SER A 384 3.51 -2.90 -27.16
#